data_5474d39f109a38586b0017dce7a5535a
#
_entry.id   5474d39f109a38586b0017dce7a5535a
#
_cell.length_a   1.000
_cell.length_b   1.000
_cell.length_c   1.000
_cell.angle_alpha   90.00
_cell.angle_beta   90.00
_cell.angle_gamma   90.00
#
_symmetry.space_group_name_H-M   'P 1'
#
loop_
_entity.id
_entity.type
_entity.pdbx_description
1 polymer ?
#
loop_
_entity_poly.entity_id
_entity_poly.type
_entity_poly.pdbx_seq_one_letter_code
_entity_poly.pdbx_strand_id
1 'polypeptide(L)'
;MTGARRPEQVTVDLQRLRRRGVELVRGEVLQIDPEHRVVQTTGGAFDFLWLVIALGAELAPDALPGFSEATHNVYTLEGAAAAGRALRAFDGGRLAVLVSRLPYKCPAAPYETALLADAVLRERSVREHVSIDVYTPEPYPMPTAGPAIGQALTALLSERGISLHPQRSVERIEPASRELIFADGGRASYDLLFGVPPHRAPEAIRGSSLAGESGFLPVDPHTLAAKTEGVFGIGDVAQIPIADGKFLPRAGVFATAQAKVVSRRIAWEMAGRPPKAIFDGRGGCLIEIGGGRAVHATGDFYDGEGPRVRMHRAGRRWHLAKVALERRWMRTWFR
;
A
#
# COMPACT_ATOMS: atom_id res chain seq x y z
N MET A 1 9.07 7.67 9.71
CA MET A 1 8.63 9.07 9.82
C MET A 1 8.63 9.57 11.26
N THR A 2 7.90 8.98 12.20
CA THR A 2 7.83 9.48 13.60
C THR A 2 9.15 9.39 14.39
N GLY A 3 10.12 8.57 14.00
CA GLY A 3 11.36 8.32 14.74
C GLY A 3 11.24 7.20 15.81
N ALA A 4 10.06 6.62 16.00
CA ALA A 4 9.84 5.53 16.96
C ALA A 4 10.63 4.25 16.60
N ARG A 5 11.02 4.09 15.34
CA ARG A 5 11.85 2.99 14.84
C ARG A 5 12.97 3.52 13.94
N ARG A 6 14.14 2.92 14.06
CA ARG A 6 15.25 3.13 13.10
C ARG A 6 15.07 2.21 11.90
N PRO A 7 15.60 2.57 10.71
CA PRO A 7 15.51 1.76 9.49
C PRO A 7 15.90 0.29 9.70
N GLU A 8 16.99 0.03 10.43
CA GLU A 8 17.52 -1.31 10.68
C GLU A 8 16.58 -2.18 11.53
N GLN A 9 15.65 -1.55 12.27
CA GLN A 9 14.67 -2.26 13.09
C GLN A 9 13.43 -2.72 12.30
N VAL A 10 13.26 -2.20 11.09
CA VAL A 10 12.10 -2.49 10.21
C VAL A 10 12.51 -3.19 8.92
N THR A 11 13.78 -3.56 8.79
CA THR A 11 14.33 -4.32 7.66
C THR A 11 14.86 -5.67 8.14
N VAL A 12 14.86 -6.63 7.22
CA VAL A 12 15.44 -7.97 7.47
C VAL A 12 16.09 -8.48 6.20
N ASP A 13 17.21 -9.18 6.37
CA ASP A 13 17.89 -9.84 5.27
C ASP A 13 17.12 -11.11 4.83
N LEU A 14 16.68 -11.14 3.57
CA LEU A 14 15.99 -12.27 2.97
C LEU A 14 16.85 -13.54 2.87
N GLN A 15 18.18 -13.43 2.95
CA GLN A 15 19.10 -14.59 2.98
C GLN A 15 18.76 -15.58 4.11
N ARG A 16 18.10 -15.11 5.17
CA ARG A 16 17.61 -15.98 6.25
C ARG A 16 16.63 -17.07 5.77
N LEU A 17 15.91 -16.83 4.69
CA LEU A 17 14.98 -17.81 4.10
C LEU A 17 15.70 -19.07 3.58
N ARG A 18 16.98 -18.99 3.23
CA ARG A 18 17.78 -20.15 2.82
C ARG A 18 17.80 -21.26 3.90
N ARG A 19 17.73 -20.90 5.17
CA ARG A 19 17.65 -21.87 6.28
C ARG A 19 16.35 -22.67 6.27
N ARG A 20 15.37 -22.25 5.46
CA ARG A 20 14.07 -22.91 5.30
C ARG A 20 13.97 -23.66 3.97
N GLY A 21 15.09 -23.89 3.31
CA GLY A 21 15.13 -24.58 2.01
C GLY A 21 14.70 -23.72 0.82
N VAL A 22 14.62 -22.39 1.01
CA VAL A 22 14.33 -21.47 -0.10
C VAL A 22 15.62 -21.12 -0.81
N GLU A 23 15.73 -21.42 -2.09
CA GLU A 23 16.77 -20.89 -2.94
C GLU A 23 16.46 -19.42 -3.25
N LEU A 24 17.39 -18.54 -2.90
CA LEU A 24 17.24 -17.11 -3.12
C LEU A 24 18.17 -16.66 -4.24
N VAL A 25 17.58 -16.24 -5.35
CA VAL A 25 18.29 -15.60 -6.47
C VAL A 25 17.93 -14.11 -6.46
N ARG A 26 18.97 -13.28 -6.44
CA ARG A 26 18.79 -11.81 -6.57
C ARG A 26 18.86 -11.44 -8.04
N GLY A 27 17.79 -10.88 -8.56
CA GLY A 27 17.70 -10.43 -9.94
C GLY A 27 16.42 -9.66 -10.19
N GLU A 28 16.43 -8.82 -11.20
CA GLU A 28 15.25 -8.17 -11.73
C GLU A 28 14.53 -9.14 -12.66
N VAL A 29 13.20 -9.25 -12.55
CA VAL A 29 12.37 -10.01 -13.48
C VAL A 29 12.19 -9.18 -14.74
N LEU A 30 12.76 -9.66 -15.85
CA LEU A 30 12.76 -8.96 -17.14
C LEU A 30 11.55 -9.36 -17.99
N GLN A 31 11.24 -10.65 -18.02
CA GLN A 31 10.16 -11.20 -18.82
C GLN A 31 9.56 -12.45 -18.16
N ILE A 32 8.26 -12.61 -18.28
CA ILE A 32 7.55 -13.82 -17.92
C ILE A 32 6.92 -14.37 -19.20
N ASP A 33 7.33 -15.58 -19.58
CA ASP A 33 6.74 -16.35 -20.68
C ASP A 33 5.91 -17.50 -20.09
N PRO A 34 4.61 -17.32 -19.94
CA PRO A 34 3.76 -18.33 -19.33
C PRO A 34 3.48 -19.52 -20.25
N GLU A 35 3.62 -19.38 -21.56
CA GLU A 35 3.40 -20.46 -22.54
C GLU A 35 4.55 -21.46 -22.50
N HIS A 36 5.79 -20.97 -22.49
CA HIS A 36 6.99 -21.80 -22.37
C HIS A 36 7.39 -22.10 -20.92
N ARG A 37 6.65 -21.54 -19.95
CA ARG A 37 6.88 -21.72 -18.51
C ARG A 37 8.27 -21.27 -18.05
N VAL A 38 8.73 -20.12 -18.54
CA VAL A 38 10.06 -19.56 -18.25
C VAL A 38 9.92 -18.14 -17.67
N VAL A 39 10.72 -17.84 -16.66
CA VAL A 39 10.94 -16.48 -16.14
C VAL A 39 12.37 -16.06 -16.45
N GLN A 40 12.52 -14.98 -17.21
CA GLN A 40 13.81 -14.38 -17.53
C GLN A 40 14.12 -13.31 -16.48
N THR A 41 15.32 -13.36 -15.91
CA THR A 41 15.79 -12.38 -14.92
C THR A 41 17.23 -11.96 -15.21
N THR A 42 17.69 -10.89 -14.58
CA THR A 42 19.12 -10.50 -14.62
C THR A 42 20.03 -11.53 -13.93
N GLY A 43 19.47 -12.45 -13.15
CA GLY A 43 20.17 -13.54 -12.49
C GLY A 43 20.10 -14.89 -13.20
N GLY A 44 19.48 -14.94 -14.40
CA GLY A 44 19.30 -16.15 -15.20
C GLY A 44 17.85 -16.42 -15.62
N ALA A 45 17.66 -17.52 -16.36
CA ALA A 45 16.36 -18.03 -16.76
C ALA A 45 15.94 -19.18 -15.82
N PHE A 46 14.65 -19.22 -15.47
CA PHE A 46 14.11 -20.23 -14.55
C PHE A 46 12.84 -20.84 -15.14
N ASP A 47 12.85 -22.16 -15.30
CA ASP A 47 11.67 -22.93 -15.64
C ASP A 47 10.79 -23.13 -14.40
N PHE A 48 9.48 -23.25 -14.60
CA PHE A 48 8.56 -23.47 -13.48
C PHE A 48 7.46 -24.49 -13.81
N LEU A 49 7.03 -25.22 -12.79
CA LEU A 49 5.78 -26.00 -12.82
C LEU A 49 4.63 -25.16 -12.24
N TRP A 50 4.90 -24.46 -11.16
CA TRP A 50 4.01 -23.45 -10.58
C TRP A 50 4.76 -22.12 -10.43
N LEU A 51 4.11 -21.04 -10.82
CA LEU A 51 4.63 -19.69 -10.68
C LEU A 51 3.74 -18.87 -9.75
N VAL A 52 4.30 -18.31 -8.70
CA VAL A 52 3.61 -17.34 -7.84
C VAL A 52 4.21 -15.95 -8.08
N ILE A 53 3.41 -15.08 -8.68
CA ILE A 53 3.80 -13.72 -8.99
C ILE A 53 3.41 -12.82 -7.82
N ALA A 54 4.42 -12.24 -7.14
CA ALA A 54 4.25 -11.36 -5.97
C ALA A 54 5.08 -10.07 -6.13
N LEU A 55 5.19 -9.56 -7.36
CA LEU A 55 6.06 -8.43 -7.72
C LEU A 55 5.58 -7.07 -7.17
N GLY A 56 4.37 -7.03 -6.60
CA GLY A 56 3.81 -5.81 -6.02
C GLY A 56 3.36 -4.80 -7.06
N ALA A 57 3.46 -3.51 -6.71
CA ALA A 57 3.21 -2.38 -7.59
C ALA A 57 4.42 -1.45 -7.55
N GLU A 58 4.88 -1.03 -8.72
CA GLU A 58 5.99 -0.09 -8.86
C GLU A 58 5.55 1.32 -8.49
N LEU A 59 6.46 2.05 -7.84
CA LEU A 59 6.32 3.49 -7.65
C LEU A 59 6.83 4.20 -8.90
N ALA A 60 6.04 5.12 -9.44
CA ALA A 60 6.34 5.86 -10.66
C ALA A 60 6.34 7.37 -10.40
N PRO A 61 7.25 7.90 -9.57
CA PRO A 61 7.31 9.32 -9.26
C PRO A 61 7.53 10.19 -10.49
N ASP A 62 8.19 9.66 -11.51
CA ASP A 62 8.40 10.24 -12.82
C ASP A 62 7.10 10.50 -13.62
N ALA A 63 6.03 9.80 -13.30
CA ALA A 63 4.73 9.97 -13.94
C ALA A 63 3.94 11.21 -13.47
N LEU A 64 4.47 11.96 -12.51
CA LEU A 64 3.92 13.24 -12.07
C LEU A 64 5.03 14.30 -12.10
N PRO A 65 4.96 15.29 -13.01
CA PRO A 65 5.96 16.35 -13.08
C PRO A 65 6.15 17.09 -11.75
N GLY A 66 7.40 17.29 -11.34
CA GLY A 66 7.77 17.96 -10.10
C GLY A 66 7.68 17.09 -8.82
N PHE A 67 7.22 15.83 -8.93
CA PHE A 67 7.04 14.99 -7.73
C PHE A 67 8.36 14.70 -7.01
N SER A 68 9.37 14.24 -7.74
CA SER A 68 10.65 13.83 -7.16
C SER A 68 11.42 14.98 -6.51
N GLU A 69 11.31 16.18 -7.06
CA GLU A 69 11.99 17.37 -6.58
C GLU A 69 11.29 17.98 -5.34
N ALA A 70 9.97 17.90 -5.30
CA ALA A 70 9.17 18.62 -4.32
C ALA A 70 8.77 17.79 -3.11
N THR A 71 8.70 16.45 -3.23
CA THR A 71 8.04 15.64 -2.22
C THR A 71 9.00 14.77 -1.42
N HIS A 72 8.65 14.56 -0.15
CA HIS A 72 9.15 13.40 0.58
C HIS A 72 8.23 12.21 0.30
N ASN A 73 8.72 11.24 -0.46
CA ASN A 73 7.99 10.03 -0.82
C ASN A 73 7.85 9.11 0.41
N VAL A 74 6.69 9.12 1.06
CA VAL A 74 6.44 8.33 2.28
C VAL A 74 6.28 6.84 2.04
N TYR A 75 6.34 6.39 0.78
CA TYR A 75 6.25 4.98 0.38
C TYR A 75 7.62 4.30 0.19
N THR A 76 8.71 5.02 0.43
CA THR A 76 10.06 4.46 0.52
C THR A 76 10.63 4.64 1.92
N LEU A 77 11.58 3.79 2.30
CA LEU A 77 12.22 3.87 3.61
C LEU A 77 13.04 5.16 3.76
N GLU A 78 13.79 5.50 2.72
CA GLU A 78 14.59 6.74 2.66
C GLU A 78 13.69 7.97 2.70
N GLY A 79 12.62 7.98 1.89
CA GLY A 79 11.67 9.09 1.84
C GLY A 79 10.91 9.26 3.15
N ALA A 80 10.49 8.17 3.79
CA ALA A 80 9.85 8.23 5.11
C ALA A 80 10.80 8.71 6.20
N ALA A 81 12.09 8.36 6.14
CA ALA A 81 13.12 8.87 7.04
C ALA A 81 13.38 10.37 6.79
N ALA A 82 13.46 10.80 5.53
CA ALA A 82 13.60 12.19 5.15
C ALA A 82 12.39 13.03 5.59
N ALA A 83 11.17 12.54 5.35
CA ALA A 83 9.93 13.14 5.84
C ALA A 83 9.97 13.34 7.37
N GLY A 84 10.45 12.34 8.11
CA GLY A 84 10.59 12.45 9.56
C GLY A 84 11.62 13.48 10.01
N ARG A 85 12.72 13.66 9.29
CA ARG A 85 13.69 14.74 9.58
C ARG A 85 13.10 16.09 9.28
N ALA A 86 12.49 16.27 8.12
CA ALA A 86 11.83 17.50 7.71
C ALA A 86 10.72 17.90 8.69
N LEU A 87 9.86 16.96 9.10
CA LEU A 87 8.79 17.20 10.08
C LEU A 87 9.34 17.65 11.44
N ARG A 88 10.47 17.10 11.88
CA ARG A 88 11.10 17.53 13.14
C ARG A 88 11.77 18.90 13.09
N ALA A 89 12.07 19.40 11.90
CA ALA A 89 12.62 20.74 11.69
C ALA A 89 11.54 21.77 11.30
N PHE A 90 10.29 21.32 11.15
CA PHE A 90 9.19 22.18 10.67
C PHE A 90 8.45 22.81 11.84
N ASP A 91 8.58 24.13 11.99
CA ASP A 91 8.05 24.88 13.13
C ASP A 91 6.78 25.69 12.81
N GLY A 92 6.41 25.80 11.53
CA GLY A 92 5.22 26.55 11.11
C GLY A 92 5.02 26.51 9.60
N GLY A 93 3.82 26.87 9.15
CA GLY A 93 3.45 26.91 7.73
C GLY A 93 2.47 25.81 7.33
N ARG A 94 2.46 25.47 6.03
CA ARG A 94 1.50 24.54 5.42
C ARG A 94 2.16 23.20 5.13
N LEU A 95 1.72 22.16 5.84
CA LEU A 95 2.08 20.78 5.56
C LEU A 95 0.99 20.15 4.69
N ALA A 96 1.35 19.72 3.49
CA ALA A 96 0.44 19.01 2.60
C ALA A 96 0.80 17.51 2.53
N VAL A 97 -0.22 16.66 2.50
CA VAL A 97 -0.14 15.23 2.16
C VAL A 97 -0.88 15.04 0.85
N LEU A 98 -0.18 14.58 -0.18
CA LEU A 98 -0.72 14.43 -1.53
C LEU A 98 -0.85 12.96 -1.91
N VAL A 99 -2.06 12.54 -2.27
CA VAL A 99 -2.29 11.33 -3.07
C VAL A 99 -2.29 11.73 -4.54
N SER A 100 -1.28 11.30 -5.29
CA SER A 100 -1.06 11.81 -6.65
C SER A 100 -1.99 11.21 -7.70
N ARG A 101 -2.18 9.90 -7.67
CA ARG A 101 -2.99 9.13 -8.66
C ARG A 101 -3.62 7.91 -8.00
N LEU A 102 -4.67 7.39 -8.67
CA LEU A 102 -5.27 6.09 -8.37
C LEU A 102 -4.91 5.07 -9.47
N PRO A 103 -4.80 3.79 -9.14
CA PRO A 103 -4.81 3.21 -7.81
C PRO A 103 -3.45 3.35 -7.11
N TYR A 104 -3.44 3.25 -5.79
CA TYR A 104 -2.21 3.18 -4.98
C TYR A 104 -2.31 2.07 -3.93
N LYS A 105 -1.19 1.60 -3.40
CA LYS A 105 -1.14 0.58 -2.34
C LYS A 105 -1.30 1.21 -0.96
N CYS A 106 -1.75 0.40 0.03
CA CYS A 106 -1.99 0.83 1.40
C CYS A 106 -2.91 2.06 1.51
N PRO A 107 -4.22 1.94 1.18
CA PRO A 107 -5.14 3.09 1.09
C PRO A 107 -5.26 3.94 2.34
N ALA A 108 -4.93 3.39 3.52
CA ALA A 108 -4.93 4.13 4.79
C ALA A 108 -3.69 5.00 5.00
N ALA A 109 -2.58 4.72 4.30
CA ALA A 109 -1.28 5.33 4.58
C ALA A 109 -1.24 6.87 4.44
N PRO A 110 -1.88 7.52 3.47
CA PRO A 110 -1.90 8.98 3.39
C PRO A 110 -2.54 9.62 4.63
N TYR A 111 -3.66 9.06 5.08
CA TYR A 111 -4.40 9.53 6.25
C TYR A 111 -3.65 9.24 7.55
N GLU A 112 -3.03 8.07 7.66
CA GLU A 112 -2.12 7.71 8.75
C GLU A 112 -0.92 8.67 8.79
N THR A 113 -0.37 9.05 7.63
CA THR A 113 0.73 10.02 7.51
C THR A 113 0.35 11.39 8.09
N ALA A 114 -0.83 11.91 7.74
CA ALA A 114 -1.34 13.18 8.26
C ALA A 114 -1.57 13.12 9.78
N LEU A 115 -2.19 12.05 10.29
CA LEU A 115 -2.44 11.85 11.72
C LEU A 115 -1.16 11.69 12.55
N LEU A 116 -0.15 11.02 12.00
CA LEU A 116 1.16 10.88 12.63
C LEU A 116 1.95 12.20 12.58
N ALA A 117 1.81 12.99 11.52
CA ALA A 117 2.39 14.33 11.46
C ALA A 117 1.78 15.24 12.51
N ASP A 118 0.45 15.26 12.64
CA ASP A 118 -0.26 15.98 13.71
C ASP A 118 0.28 15.59 15.09
N ALA A 119 0.43 14.29 15.36
CA ALA A 119 0.93 13.83 16.66
C ALA A 119 2.35 14.31 16.95
N VAL A 120 3.27 14.24 15.97
CA VAL A 120 4.66 14.71 16.14
C VAL A 120 4.70 16.23 16.38
N LEU A 121 3.90 17.01 15.67
CA LEU A 121 3.84 18.46 15.84
C LEU A 121 3.26 18.84 17.21
N ARG A 122 2.27 18.08 17.73
CA ARG A 122 1.74 18.26 19.10
C ARG A 122 2.78 17.92 20.16
N GLU A 123 3.51 16.82 20.01
CA GLU A 123 4.61 16.46 20.92
C GLU A 123 5.70 17.52 20.99
N ARG A 124 5.90 18.26 19.89
CA ARG A 124 6.83 19.39 19.80
C ARG A 124 6.24 20.74 20.24
N SER A 125 4.94 20.79 20.57
CA SER A 125 4.23 22.02 20.93
C SER A 125 4.22 23.11 19.84
N VAL A 126 4.30 22.72 18.56
CA VAL A 126 4.27 23.62 17.39
C VAL A 126 3.05 23.43 16.50
N ARG A 127 2.12 22.53 16.89
CA ARG A 127 0.95 22.16 16.08
C ARG A 127 0.09 23.37 15.68
N GLU A 128 -0.03 24.36 16.54
CA GLU A 128 -0.86 25.56 16.32
C GLU A 128 -0.32 26.48 15.22
N HIS A 129 0.98 26.38 14.91
CA HIS A 129 1.64 27.15 13.86
C HIS A 129 1.57 26.45 12.49
N VAL A 130 1.00 25.24 12.42
CA VAL A 130 1.01 24.43 11.20
C VAL A 130 -0.41 24.11 10.75
N SER A 131 -0.77 24.43 9.51
CA SER A 131 -1.92 23.83 8.84
C SER A 131 -1.53 22.49 8.26
N ILE A 132 -2.43 21.50 8.33
CA ILE A 132 -2.25 20.19 7.70
C ILE A 132 -3.39 19.96 6.73
N ASP A 133 -3.04 19.76 5.47
CA ASP A 133 -3.98 19.55 4.36
C ASP A 133 -3.73 18.22 3.68
N VAL A 134 -4.78 17.44 3.39
CA VAL A 134 -4.73 16.20 2.64
C VAL A 134 -5.45 16.39 1.32
N TYR A 135 -4.74 16.26 0.21
CA TYR A 135 -5.28 16.33 -1.16
C TYR A 135 -5.34 14.93 -1.77
N THR A 136 -6.50 14.55 -2.28
CA THR A 136 -6.71 13.22 -2.87
C THR A 136 -7.68 13.27 -4.05
N PRO A 137 -7.45 12.51 -5.14
CA PRO A 137 -8.44 12.34 -6.21
C PRO A 137 -9.63 11.48 -5.80
N GLU A 138 -9.58 10.81 -4.64
CA GLU A 138 -10.68 10.01 -4.11
C GLU A 138 -11.89 10.89 -3.76
N PRO A 139 -13.14 10.39 -3.92
CA PRO A 139 -14.33 11.12 -3.51
C PRO A 139 -14.46 11.26 -1.98
N TYR A 140 -13.86 10.35 -1.25
CA TYR A 140 -13.71 10.31 0.21
C TYR A 140 -12.62 9.29 0.56
N PRO A 141 -12.06 9.29 1.79
CA PRO A 141 -11.00 8.37 2.19
C PRO A 141 -11.37 6.90 2.01
N MET A 142 -10.49 6.12 1.36
CA MET A 142 -10.63 4.67 1.21
C MET A 142 -11.97 4.20 0.59
N PRO A 143 -12.36 4.66 -0.61
CA PRO A 143 -13.68 4.38 -1.19
C PRO A 143 -13.94 2.88 -1.42
N THR A 144 -12.90 2.07 -1.54
CA THR A 144 -13.01 0.60 -1.62
C THR A 144 -13.40 -0.06 -0.29
N ALA A 145 -13.31 0.65 0.83
CA ALA A 145 -13.76 0.17 2.14
C ALA A 145 -15.20 0.63 2.48
N GLY A 146 -15.82 1.37 1.57
CA GLY A 146 -17.19 1.86 1.69
C GLY A 146 -17.33 3.22 2.37
N PRO A 147 -18.49 3.89 2.21
CA PRO A 147 -18.70 5.27 2.66
C PRO A 147 -18.64 5.44 4.18
N ALA A 148 -19.03 4.44 4.96
CA ALA A 148 -18.95 4.52 6.43
C ALA A 148 -17.52 4.69 6.94
N ILE A 149 -16.55 4.03 6.31
CA ILE A 149 -15.12 4.18 6.64
C ILE A 149 -14.62 5.56 6.20
N GLY A 150 -15.03 6.00 5.02
CA GLY A 150 -14.70 7.35 4.53
C GLY A 150 -15.17 8.44 5.49
N GLN A 151 -16.43 8.38 5.91
CA GLN A 151 -17.01 9.32 6.89
C GLN A 151 -16.27 9.29 8.24
N ALA A 152 -15.98 8.09 8.76
CA ALA A 152 -15.28 7.95 10.03
C ALA A 152 -13.85 8.50 9.98
N LEU A 153 -13.11 8.29 8.87
CA LEU A 153 -11.78 8.88 8.68
C LEU A 153 -11.85 10.40 8.49
N THR A 154 -12.82 10.90 7.73
CA THR A 154 -13.04 12.34 7.56
C THR A 154 -13.31 13.01 8.92
N ALA A 155 -14.18 12.43 9.75
CA ALA A 155 -14.45 12.94 11.09
C ALA A 155 -13.17 12.94 11.96
N LEU A 156 -12.41 11.85 11.93
CA LEU A 156 -11.15 11.74 12.68
C LEU A 156 -10.10 12.79 12.26
N LEU A 157 -9.98 13.07 10.96
CA LEU A 157 -9.10 14.13 10.45
C LEU A 157 -9.59 15.50 10.93
N SER A 158 -10.88 15.79 10.79
CA SER A 158 -11.51 17.04 11.22
C SER A 158 -11.34 17.28 12.73
N GLU A 159 -11.54 16.28 13.59
CA GLU A 159 -11.31 16.35 15.04
C GLU A 159 -9.85 16.71 15.40
N ARG A 160 -8.91 16.47 14.50
CA ARG A 160 -7.50 16.82 14.64
C ARG A 160 -7.13 18.15 14.00
N GLY A 161 -8.10 18.86 13.40
CA GLY A 161 -7.86 20.09 12.67
C GLY A 161 -7.03 19.86 11.39
N ILE A 162 -7.24 18.71 10.74
CA ILE A 162 -6.63 18.34 9.46
C ILE A 162 -7.69 18.54 8.38
N SER A 163 -7.40 19.37 7.39
CA SER A 163 -8.30 19.66 6.27
C SER A 163 -8.19 18.57 5.21
N LEU A 164 -9.31 18.01 4.79
CA LEU A 164 -9.38 17.03 3.70
C LEU A 164 -9.95 17.70 2.45
N HIS A 165 -9.24 17.57 1.34
CA HIS A 165 -9.62 18.07 0.02
C HIS A 165 -9.81 16.88 -0.95
N PRO A 166 -11.00 16.27 -0.99
CA PRO A 166 -11.31 15.19 -1.91
C PRO A 166 -11.50 15.70 -3.34
N GLN A 167 -11.49 14.76 -4.32
CA GLN A 167 -11.69 15.03 -5.74
C GLN A 167 -10.68 16.05 -6.31
N ARG A 168 -9.48 16.13 -5.72
CA ARG A 168 -8.38 16.97 -6.18
C ARG A 168 -7.36 16.13 -6.94
N SER A 169 -7.48 16.11 -8.25
CA SER A 169 -6.52 15.45 -9.14
C SER A 169 -5.39 16.43 -9.47
N VAL A 170 -4.20 16.18 -8.94
CA VAL A 170 -3.01 16.98 -9.25
C VAL A 170 -2.54 16.70 -10.67
N GLU A 171 -2.26 17.73 -11.44
CA GLU A 171 -1.70 17.66 -12.79
C GLU A 171 -0.18 17.69 -12.75
N ARG A 172 0.40 18.63 -11.99
CA ARG A 172 1.84 18.79 -11.76
C ARG A 172 2.10 19.51 -10.44
N ILE A 173 3.33 19.44 -10.01
CA ILE A 173 3.85 20.17 -8.86
C ILE A 173 4.86 21.20 -9.38
N GLU A 174 4.80 22.43 -8.87
CA GLU A 174 5.75 23.48 -9.17
C GLU A 174 6.69 23.68 -7.97
N PRO A 175 7.90 23.07 -7.98
CA PRO A 175 8.78 23.10 -6.82
C PRO A 175 9.26 24.51 -6.47
N ALA A 176 9.50 25.36 -7.47
CA ALA A 176 10.04 26.72 -7.28
C ALA A 176 9.05 27.64 -6.54
N SER A 177 7.75 27.56 -6.88
CA SER A 177 6.69 28.34 -6.19
C SER A 177 6.07 27.58 -5.01
N ARG A 178 6.43 26.29 -4.83
CA ARG A 178 5.83 25.41 -3.83
C ARG A 178 4.32 25.32 -3.98
N GLU A 179 3.86 25.04 -5.19
CA GLU A 179 2.44 24.93 -5.52
C GLU A 179 2.08 23.56 -6.11
N LEU A 180 0.93 23.06 -5.70
CA LEU A 180 0.21 21.99 -6.37
C LEU A 180 -0.71 22.60 -7.42
N ILE A 181 -0.65 22.14 -8.66
CA ILE A 181 -1.53 22.55 -9.74
C ILE A 181 -2.49 21.39 -10.03
N PHE A 182 -3.79 21.66 -9.88
CA PHE A 182 -4.82 20.65 -10.09
C PHE A 182 -5.38 20.70 -11.50
N ALA A 183 -5.96 19.58 -11.96
CA ALA A 183 -6.51 19.43 -13.30
C ALA A 183 -7.70 20.38 -13.60
N ASP A 184 -8.38 20.90 -12.56
CA ASP A 184 -9.41 21.91 -12.65
C ASP A 184 -8.88 23.36 -12.72
N GLY A 185 -7.56 23.54 -12.81
CA GLY A 185 -6.89 24.84 -12.77
C GLY A 185 -6.70 25.42 -11.37
N GLY A 186 -7.22 24.78 -10.34
CA GLY A 186 -7.03 25.18 -8.94
C GLY A 186 -5.58 25.06 -8.52
N ARG A 187 -5.19 25.80 -7.47
CA ARG A 187 -3.84 25.81 -6.91
C ARG A 187 -3.88 25.65 -5.40
N ALA A 188 -2.85 25.03 -4.83
CA ALA A 188 -2.62 25.00 -3.41
C ALA A 188 -1.13 25.13 -3.11
N SER A 189 -0.77 26.03 -2.21
CA SER A 189 0.61 26.20 -1.79
C SER A 189 0.94 25.30 -0.60
N TYR A 190 2.21 24.91 -0.47
CA TYR A 190 2.74 24.16 0.64
C TYR A 190 4.12 24.68 1.06
N ASP A 191 4.50 24.43 2.29
CA ASP A 191 5.84 24.68 2.81
C ASP A 191 6.60 23.36 3.04
N LEU A 192 5.84 22.28 3.36
CA LEU A 192 6.35 20.91 3.45
C LEU A 192 5.36 19.96 2.75
N LEU A 193 5.85 19.09 1.86
CA LEU A 193 5.02 18.19 1.07
C LEU A 193 5.42 16.73 1.27
N PHE A 194 4.46 15.94 1.75
CA PHE A 194 4.55 14.47 1.79
C PHE A 194 3.74 13.89 0.64
N GLY A 195 4.34 12.99 -0.15
CA GLY A 195 3.71 12.50 -1.37
C GLY A 195 3.54 10.98 -1.39
N VAL A 196 2.37 10.55 -1.85
CA VAL A 196 2.11 9.20 -2.35
C VAL A 196 2.32 9.25 -3.86
N PRO A 197 3.37 8.62 -4.41
CA PRO A 197 3.65 8.68 -5.85
C PRO A 197 2.58 7.95 -6.65
N PRO A 198 2.50 8.20 -7.96
CA PRO A 198 1.77 7.32 -8.87
C PRO A 198 2.28 5.87 -8.75
N HIS A 199 1.38 4.92 -8.92
CA HIS A 199 1.70 3.49 -8.93
C HIS A 199 1.35 2.89 -10.29
N ARG A 200 2.15 1.94 -10.74
CA ARG A 200 1.91 1.19 -11.97
C ARG A 200 2.17 -0.31 -11.74
N ALA A 201 1.64 -1.13 -12.62
CA ALA A 201 1.97 -2.55 -12.62
C ALA A 201 3.45 -2.75 -12.97
N PRO A 202 4.11 -3.80 -12.45
CA PRO A 202 5.49 -4.13 -12.79
C PRO A 202 5.68 -4.32 -14.29
N GLU A 203 6.82 -3.86 -14.83
CA GLU A 203 7.12 -3.92 -16.27
C GLU A 203 7.02 -5.34 -16.83
N ALA A 204 7.55 -6.31 -16.10
CA ALA A 204 7.50 -7.72 -16.49
C ALA A 204 6.05 -8.26 -16.65
N ILE A 205 5.07 -7.63 -15.98
CA ILE A 205 3.66 -7.98 -16.16
C ILE A 205 3.08 -7.22 -17.34
N ARG A 206 3.30 -5.90 -17.41
CA ARG A 206 2.79 -5.06 -18.50
C ARG A 206 3.25 -5.52 -19.88
N GLY A 207 4.48 -6.05 -19.97
CA GLY A 207 5.08 -6.62 -21.19
C GLY A 207 4.73 -8.09 -21.46
N SER A 208 3.87 -8.71 -20.65
CA SER A 208 3.50 -10.12 -20.80
C SER A 208 2.03 -10.31 -21.21
N SER A 209 1.69 -11.52 -21.71
CA SER A 209 0.31 -11.92 -21.99
C SER A 209 -0.56 -12.09 -20.74
N LEU A 210 0.02 -11.93 -19.55
CA LEU A 210 -0.67 -12.00 -18.26
C LEU A 210 -1.32 -10.66 -17.87
N ALA A 211 -0.96 -9.55 -18.51
CA ALA A 211 -1.51 -8.23 -18.19
C ALA A 211 -2.98 -8.15 -18.56
N GLY A 212 -3.79 -7.61 -17.64
CA GLY A 212 -5.13 -7.11 -17.95
C GLY A 212 -5.08 -5.70 -18.53
N GLU A 213 -6.24 -5.13 -18.82
CA GLU A 213 -6.40 -3.77 -19.38
C GLU A 213 -5.73 -2.68 -18.50
N SER A 214 -5.73 -2.87 -17.20
CA SER A 214 -5.06 -1.95 -16.25
C SER A 214 -3.54 -2.12 -16.19
N GLY A 215 -2.98 -3.10 -16.90
CA GLY A 215 -1.59 -3.52 -16.81
C GLY A 215 -1.28 -4.43 -15.62
N PHE A 216 -2.16 -4.54 -14.63
CA PHE A 216 -2.02 -5.47 -13.51
C PHE A 216 -2.48 -6.88 -13.89
N LEU A 217 -2.15 -7.88 -13.05
CA LEU A 217 -2.45 -9.30 -13.27
C LEU A 217 -3.86 -9.65 -12.80
N PRO A 218 -4.84 -9.89 -13.71
CA PRO A 218 -6.15 -10.40 -13.34
C PRO A 218 -6.02 -11.82 -12.77
N VAL A 219 -6.70 -12.08 -11.67
CA VAL A 219 -6.74 -13.39 -11.04
C VAL A 219 -8.15 -13.74 -10.58
N ASP A 220 -8.45 -15.03 -10.50
CA ASP A 220 -9.67 -15.50 -9.87
C ASP A 220 -9.73 -15.06 -8.41
N PRO A 221 -10.83 -14.48 -7.93
CA PRO A 221 -10.90 -13.90 -6.60
C PRO A 221 -10.74 -14.91 -5.46
N HIS A 222 -11.07 -16.17 -5.67
CA HIS A 222 -11.03 -17.21 -4.63
C HIS A 222 -9.79 -18.08 -4.69
N THR A 223 -9.37 -18.44 -5.90
CA THR A 223 -8.23 -19.33 -6.10
C THR A 223 -6.91 -18.60 -6.31
N LEU A 224 -6.99 -17.31 -6.72
CA LEU A 224 -5.85 -16.46 -7.06
C LEU A 224 -5.07 -16.95 -8.30
N ALA A 225 -5.68 -17.86 -9.06
CA ALA A 225 -5.13 -18.35 -10.31
C ALA A 225 -5.24 -17.28 -11.40
N ALA A 226 -4.20 -17.11 -12.19
CA ALA A 226 -4.22 -16.36 -13.43
C ALA A 226 -4.90 -17.17 -14.55
N LYS A 227 -5.07 -16.59 -15.72
CA LYS A 227 -5.65 -17.27 -16.90
C LYS A 227 -4.82 -18.49 -17.32
N THR A 228 -3.51 -18.45 -17.12
CA THR A 228 -2.59 -19.54 -17.45
C THR A 228 -2.51 -20.54 -16.30
N GLU A 229 -2.66 -21.84 -16.61
CA GLU A 229 -2.58 -22.92 -15.65
C GLU A 229 -1.23 -22.95 -14.92
N GLY A 230 -1.27 -23.15 -13.59
CA GLY A 230 -0.09 -23.18 -12.75
C GLY A 230 0.48 -21.81 -12.40
N VAL A 231 -0.15 -20.71 -12.86
CA VAL A 231 0.27 -19.33 -12.57
C VAL A 231 -0.70 -18.69 -11.58
N PHE A 232 -0.16 -18.12 -10.52
CA PHE A 232 -0.92 -17.42 -9.47
C PHE A 232 -0.41 -16.00 -9.28
N GLY A 233 -1.31 -15.06 -8.96
CA GLY A 233 -0.95 -13.69 -8.60
C GLY A 233 -1.39 -13.36 -7.19
N ILE A 234 -0.50 -12.75 -6.39
CA ILE A 234 -0.79 -12.35 -5.01
C ILE A 234 -0.25 -10.96 -4.68
N GLY A 235 -0.85 -10.31 -3.70
CA GLY A 235 -0.43 -8.97 -3.25
C GLY A 235 -0.80 -7.88 -4.25
N ASP A 236 0.00 -6.81 -4.27
CA ASP A 236 -0.36 -5.58 -4.99
C ASP A 236 -0.32 -5.72 -6.52
N VAL A 237 0.31 -6.76 -7.06
CA VAL A 237 0.30 -7.06 -8.50
C VAL A 237 -1.03 -7.65 -8.96
N ALA A 238 -1.75 -8.33 -8.07
CA ALA A 238 -3.01 -8.98 -8.38
C ALA A 238 -4.14 -7.95 -8.53
N GLN A 239 -4.94 -8.13 -9.59
CA GLN A 239 -6.17 -7.38 -9.82
C GLN A 239 -7.36 -8.29 -9.53
N ILE A 240 -8.00 -8.06 -8.39
CA ILE A 240 -9.09 -8.88 -7.89
C ILE A 240 -10.36 -8.03 -7.91
N PRO A 241 -11.35 -8.36 -8.75
CA PRO A 241 -12.61 -7.62 -8.78
C PRO A 241 -13.42 -7.85 -7.50
N ILE A 242 -14.10 -6.81 -7.05
CA ILE A 242 -15.12 -6.83 -5.99
C ILE A 242 -16.39 -6.18 -6.50
N ALA A 243 -17.41 -6.10 -5.65
CA ALA A 243 -18.66 -5.44 -6.01
C ALA A 243 -18.46 -3.99 -6.50
N ASP A 244 -19.44 -3.44 -7.22
CA ASP A 244 -19.50 -2.07 -7.77
C ASP A 244 -18.35 -1.74 -8.75
N GLY A 245 -17.82 -2.73 -9.48
CA GLY A 245 -16.73 -2.52 -10.43
C GLY A 245 -15.41 -2.05 -9.82
N LYS A 246 -15.28 -2.18 -8.51
CA LYS A 246 -14.04 -1.86 -7.77
C LYS A 246 -13.11 -3.07 -7.72
N PHE A 247 -11.92 -2.83 -7.20
CA PHE A 247 -10.92 -3.87 -6.96
C PHE A 247 -10.56 -3.95 -5.48
N LEU A 248 -10.20 -5.15 -5.03
CA LEU A 248 -9.73 -5.37 -3.67
C LEU A 248 -8.55 -4.42 -3.35
N PRO A 249 -8.56 -3.74 -2.19
CA PRO A 249 -7.49 -2.83 -1.83
C PRO A 249 -6.12 -3.52 -1.79
N ARG A 250 -5.10 -2.86 -2.31
CA ARG A 250 -3.72 -3.32 -2.22
C ARG A 250 -3.20 -3.14 -0.81
N ALA A 251 -3.20 -4.22 -0.02
CA ALA A 251 -2.79 -4.17 1.38
C ALA A 251 -2.11 -5.47 1.82
N GLY A 252 -1.07 -5.36 2.64
CA GLY A 252 -0.26 -6.48 3.09
C GLY A 252 -1.02 -7.58 3.84
N VAL A 253 -2.15 -7.24 4.48
CA VAL A 253 -3.02 -8.22 5.14
C VAL A 253 -3.61 -9.19 4.13
N PHE A 254 -4.07 -8.69 2.98
CA PHE A 254 -4.60 -9.53 1.91
C PHE A 254 -3.48 -10.34 1.26
N ALA A 255 -2.36 -9.73 0.93
CA ALA A 255 -1.19 -10.43 0.38
C ALA A 255 -0.76 -11.62 1.24
N THR A 256 -0.75 -11.44 2.57
CA THR A 256 -0.41 -12.52 3.51
C THR A 256 -1.46 -13.65 3.53
N ALA A 257 -2.74 -13.32 3.45
CA ALA A 257 -3.82 -14.31 3.39
C ALA A 257 -3.81 -15.06 2.05
N GLN A 258 -3.62 -14.34 0.95
CA GLN A 258 -3.48 -14.87 -0.41
C GLN A 258 -2.31 -15.86 -0.52
N ALA A 259 -1.14 -15.49 0.02
CA ALA A 259 0.03 -16.38 0.03
C ALA A 259 -0.25 -17.71 0.73
N LYS A 260 -1.01 -17.71 1.84
CA LYS A 260 -1.41 -18.94 2.55
C LYS A 260 -2.38 -19.79 1.73
N VAL A 261 -3.27 -19.17 0.98
CA VAL A 261 -4.20 -19.90 0.11
C VAL A 261 -3.43 -20.55 -1.03
N VAL A 262 -2.62 -19.79 -1.76
CA VAL A 262 -1.87 -20.30 -2.92
C VAL A 262 -0.89 -21.39 -2.51
N SER A 263 -0.14 -21.21 -1.40
CA SER A 263 0.79 -22.24 -0.93
C SER A 263 0.10 -23.57 -0.59
N ARG A 264 -1.10 -23.53 0.00
CA ARG A 264 -1.89 -24.73 0.29
C ARG A 264 -2.43 -25.38 -0.99
N ARG A 265 -2.88 -24.57 -1.95
CA ARG A 265 -3.36 -25.08 -3.24
C ARG A 265 -2.27 -25.83 -3.98
N ILE A 266 -1.10 -25.20 -4.14
CA ILE A 266 0.07 -25.83 -4.79
C ILE A 266 0.47 -27.11 -4.05
N ALA A 267 0.54 -27.11 -2.72
CA ALA A 267 0.88 -28.28 -1.93
C ALA A 267 -0.12 -29.44 -2.12
N TRP A 268 -1.41 -29.15 -2.30
CA TRP A 268 -2.40 -30.20 -2.58
C TRP A 268 -2.30 -30.72 -4.01
N GLU A 269 -2.10 -29.85 -4.99
CA GLU A 269 -1.86 -30.22 -6.39
C GLU A 269 -0.62 -31.12 -6.53
N MET A 270 0.49 -30.76 -5.87
CA MET A 270 1.70 -31.59 -5.80
C MET A 270 1.45 -32.99 -5.20
N ALA A 271 0.50 -33.08 -4.27
CA ALA A 271 0.11 -34.34 -3.64
C ALA A 271 -0.96 -35.11 -4.44
N GLY A 272 -1.33 -34.67 -5.64
CA GLY A 272 -2.39 -35.27 -6.46
C GLY A 272 -3.79 -35.12 -5.83
N ARG A 273 -3.98 -34.10 -4.97
CA ARG A 273 -5.25 -33.85 -4.27
C ARG A 273 -5.96 -32.62 -4.84
N PRO A 274 -7.29 -32.60 -4.91
CA PRO A 274 -8.02 -31.43 -5.35
C PRO A 274 -7.82 -30.23 -4.40
N PRO A 275 -7.41 -29.06 -4.92
CA PRO A 275 -7.12 -27.89 -4.10
C PRO A 275 -8.40 -27.23 -3.60
N LYS A 276 -8.63 -27.25 -2.28
CA LYS A 276 -9.85 -26.71 -1.61
C LYS A 276 -9.67 -25.35 -0.95
N ALA A 277 -8.41 -24.87 -0.79
CA ALA A 277 -8.17 -23.60 -0.15
C ALA A 277 -8.73 -22.46 -1.01
N ILE A 278 -9.46 -21.55 -0.40
CA ILE A 278 -10.03 -20.36 -1.03
C ILE A 278 -9.66 -19.11 -0.24
N PHE A 279 -9.52 -18.02 -0.93
CA PHE A 279 -9.42 -16.69 -0.34
C PHE A 279 -10.84 -16.13 -0.18
N ASP A 280 -11.16 -15.63 1.01
CA ASP A 280 -12.51 -15.24 1.41
C ASP A 280 -12.75 -13.72 1.38
N GLY A 281 -11.78 -12.93 0.93
CA GLY A 281 -11.89 -11.47 0.86
C GLY A 281 -11.90 -10.76 2.21
N ARG A 282 -11.68 -11.48 3.33
CA ARG A 282 -11.68 -10.87 4.67
C ARG A 282 -10.32 -10.29 5.02
N GLY A 283 -10.35 -9.12 5.63
CA GLY A 283 -9.14 -8.44 6.05
C GLY A 283 -9.37 -7.30 7.02
N GLY A 284 -8.28 -6.72 7.50
CA GLY A 284 -8.36 -5.57 8.38
C GLY A 284 -7.08 -4.78 8.39
N CYS A 285 -7.18 -3.51 8.75
CA CYS A 285 -6.06 -2.57 8.82
C CYS A 285 -6.00 -1.93 10.20
N LEU A 286 -4.77 -1.76 10.69
CA LEU A 286 -4.48 -1.02 11.93
C LEU A 286 -3.86 0.32 11.54
N ILE A 287 -4.59 1.41 11.73
CA ILE A 287 -4.21 2.77 11.34
C ILE A 287 -3.72 3.50 12.60
N GLU A 288 -2.46 3.88 12.62
CA GLU A 288 -1.88 4.67 13.71
C GLU A 288 -2.40 6.11 13.69
N ILE A 289 -2.72 6.63 14.86
CA ILE A 289 -3.23 8.00 15.02
C ILE A 289 -2.37 8.85 15.94
N GLY A 290 -1.16 8.39 16.28
CA GLY A 290 -0.27 9.03 17.22
C GLY A 290 -0.61 8.77 18.70
N GLY A 291 0.28 9.20 19.60
CA GLY A 291 0.11 9.04 21.05
C GLY A 291 0.00 7.57 21.51
N GLY A 292 0.62 6.62 20.80
CA GLY A 292 0.53 5.19 21.09
C GLY A 292 -0.90 4.62 20.92
N ARG A 293 -1.70 5.18 20.02
CA ARG A 293 -3.08 4.76 19.73
C ARG A 293 -3.26 4.47 18.25
N ALA A 294 -4.11 3.50 17.96
CA ALA A 294 -4.52 3.17 16.60
C ALA A 294 -6.03 2.94 16.54
N VAL A 295 -6.59 2.98 15.34
CA VAL A 295 -7.92 2.45 15.02
C VAL A 295 -7.75 1.12 14.29
N HIS A 296 -8.72 0.22 14.44
CA HIS A 296 -8.77 -1.05 13.73
C HIS A 296 -10.00 -1.08 12.83
N ALA A 297 -9.78 -1.26 11.53
CA ALA A 297 -10.85 -1.49 10.57
C ALA A 297 -10.80 -2.95 10.13
N THR A 298 -11.94 -3.64 10.19
CA THR A 298 -12.09 -5.04 9.75
C THR A 298 -13.28 -5.17 8.84
N GLY A 299 -13.20 -6.02 7.83
CA GLY A 299 -14.32 -6.19 6.92
C GLY A 299 -14.24 -7.43 6.04
N ASP A 300 -15.36 -7.67 5.40
CA ASP A 300 -15.57 -8.63 4.33
C ASP A 300 -15.74 -7.82 3.04
N PHE A 301 -14.82 -8.03 2.09
CA PHE A 301 -14.80 -7.31 0.80
C PHE A 301 -15.52 -8.09 -0.30
N TYR A 302 -15.91 -9.35 -0.03
CA TYR A 302 -16.64 -10.22 -0.96
C TYR A 302 -18.13 -10.33 -0.65
N ASP A 303 -18.63 -9.51 0.27
CA ASP A 303 -20.08 -9.42 0.47
C ASP A 303 -20.76 -8.95 -0.81
N GLY A 304 -21.81 -9.64 -1.22
CA GLY A 304 -22.49 -9.40 -2.50
C GLY A 304 -23.19 -8.03 -2.62
N GLU A 305 -23.44 -7.36 -1.50
CA GLU A 305 -23.99 -6.00 -1.43
C GLU A 305 -22.90 -4.92 -1.40
N GLY A 306 -21.63 -5.32 -1.48
CA GLY A 306 -20.46 -4.45 -1.39
C GLY A 306 -19.69 -4.61 -0.09
N PRO A 307 -18.50 -3.99 0.03
CA PRO A 307 -17.63 -4.16 1.17
C PRO A 307 -18.29 -3.77 2.49
N ARG A 308 -18.38 -4.72 3.43
CA ARG A 308 -18.86 -4.49 4.80
C ARG A 308 -17.68 -4.30 5.74
N VAL A 309 -17.24 -3.07 5.88
CA VAL A 309 -16.09 -2.73 6.74
C VAL A 309 -16.55 -1.95 7.96
N ARG A 310 -16.06 -2.35 9.13
CA ARG A 310 -16.34 -1.69 10.41
C ARG A 310 -15.06 -1.11 11.00
N MET A 311 -15.10 0.16 11.42
CA MET A 311 -14.04 0.80 12.18
C MET A 311 -14.34 0.73 13.68
N HIS A 312 -13.38 0.22 14.45
CA HIS A 312 -13.46 0.14 15.91
C HIS A 312 -12.95 1.43 16.54
N ARG A 313 -13.45 1.78 17.73
CA ARG A 313 -12.97 2.97 18.48
C ARG A 313 -11.46 2.92 18.69
N ALA A 314 -10.83 4.07 18.54
CA ALA A 314 -9.40 4.27 18.74
C ALA A 314 -8.95 3.85 20.15
N GLY A 315 -7.81 3.18 20.26
CA GLY A 315 -7.29 2.76 21.54
C GLY A 315 -5.85 2.26 21.51
N ARG A 316 -5.22 2.23 22.69
CA ARG A 316 -3.85 1.71 22.87
C ARG A 316 -3.73 0.23 22.52
N ARG A 317 -4.82 -0.56 22.76
CA ARG A 317 -4.86 -1.98 22.43
C ARG A 317 -4.56 -2.27 20.97
N TRP A 318 -5.00 -1.40 20.05
CA TRP A 318 -4.80 -1.60 18.62
C TRP A 318 -3.37 -1.24 18.19
N HIS A 319 -2.76 -0.23 18.81
CA HIS A 319 -1.35 0.05 18.66
C HIS A 319 -0.49 -1.15 19.12
N LEU A 320 -0.75 -1.68 20.31
CA LEU A 320 -0.06 -2.85 20.83
C LEU A 320 -0.29 -4.09 19.95
N ALA A 321 -1.50 -4.27 19.42
CA ALA A 321 -1.82 -5.34 18.47
C ALA A 321 -1.01 -5.21 17.18
N LYS A 322 -0.86 -3.99 16.62
CA LYS A 322 -0.02 -3.72 15.42
C LYS A 322 1.44 -4.10 15.69
N VAL A 323 2.00 -3.66 16.81
CA VAL A 323 3.38 -3.98 17.23
C VAL A 323 3.57 -5.49 17.43
N ALA A 324 2.60 -6.15 18.06
CA ALA A 324 2.66 -7.61 18.28
C ALA A 324 2.57 -8.38 16.96
N LEU A 325 1.69 -7.95 16.06
CA LEU A 325 1.54 -8.53 14.72
C LEU A 325 2.84 -8.44 13.92
N GLU A 326 3.47 -7.27 13.88
CA GLU A 326 4.75 -7.04 13.23
C GLU A 326 5.84 -7.96 13.79
N ARG A 327 5.99 -8.00 15.12
CA ARG A 327 6.98 -8.86 15.78
C ARG A 327 6.74 -10.35 15.51
N ARG A 328 5.47 -10.78 15.55
CA ARG A 328 5.08 -12.15 15.24
C ARG A 328 5.40 -12.50 13.80
N TRP A 329 5.07 -11.61 12.83
CA TRP A 329 5.33 -11.80 11.41
C TRP A 329 6.83 -11.98 11.14
N MET A 330 7.66 -11.07 11.68
CA MET A 330 9.11 -11.14 11.55
C MET A 330 9.69 -12.43 12.13
N ARG A 331 9.18 -12.88 13.30
CA ARG A 331 9.62 -14.14 13.93
C ARG A 331 9.19 -15.36 13.13
N THR A 332 7.99 -15.35 12.57
CA THR A 332 7.44 -16.50 11.82
C THR A 332 8.24 -16.78 10.57
N TRP A 333 8.68 -15.73 9.86
CA TRP A 333 9.29 -15.90 8.55
C TRP A 333 10.82 -15.87 8.57
N PHE A 334 11.45 -15.20 9.53
CA PHE A 334 12.89 -14.91 9.47
C PHE A 334 13.72 -15.41 10.68
N ARG A 335 13.15 -16.26 11.51
CA ARG A 335 13.89 -16.95 12.59
C ARG A 335 14.25 -18.38 12.23
#